data_942e4435a26609d7ffdc5d36d57534e9
#
_entry.id   942e4435a26609d7ffdc5d36d57534e9
#
_cell.length_a   1.000
_cell.length_b   1.000
_cell.length_c   1.000
_cell.angle_alpha   90.00
_cell.angle_beta   90.00
_cell.angle_gamma   90.00
#
_symmetry.space_group_name_H-M   'P 1'
#
loop_
_entity.id
_entity.type
_entity.pdbx_description
1 polymer ?
#
loop_
_entity_poly.entity_id
_entity_poly.type
_entity_poly.pdbx_seq_one_letter_code
_entity_poly.pdbx_strand_id
1 'polypeptide(L)'
;MLTEAAHWLEQNYDAEPFFRVVESFDPHEPWFVPEWYRRQYDDNESHEQVISSYRDVRDISPAVLRRSRANYSGLVTMCDRWFGHLYATLAALGKLDDTLVIVTSDHGHSIGDRNYMGKRGYPSAPEVYDVPVLIRHPRGIGAGTRCDLLVQHQDIAATILELAGVPAPQPLDGHPFWRRAVEERKPLRDHVTVAWGSAITVIDERWWLNIKVNGKGAFLHDLSAPNAFETNLTDRHPEVVQNLFQKGVADAHGKFPPYILEMAEQQADAPGCSALVPRV
;
A
#
# COMPACT_ATOMS: atom_id res chain seq x y z
N MET A 1 -2.53 13.60 17.17
CA MET A 1 -3.35 13.54 15.93
C MET A 1 -4.65 12.78 16.13
N LEU A 2 -4.65 11.47 16.48
CA LEU A 2 -5.89 10.71 16.71
C LEU A 2 -6.68 11.24 17.93
N THR A 3 -6.01 11.68 19.00
CA THR A 3 -6.63 12.39 20.13
C THR A 3 -7.22 13.73 19.74
N GLU A 4 -6.57 14.49 18.88
CA GLU A 4 -7.12 15.75 18.36
C GLU A 4 -8.34 15.53 17.47
N ALA A 5 -8.35 14.42 16.71
CA ALA A 5 -9.52 14.05 15.93
C ALA A 5 -10.71 13.68 16.83
N ALA A 6 -10.46 12.95 17.92
CA ALA A 6 -11.49 12.64 18.92
C ALA A 6 -12.01 13.91 19.59
N HIS A 7 -11.14 14.81 20.03
CA HIS A 7 -11.51 16.09 20.62
C HIS A 7 -12.30 16.97 19.64
N TRP A 8 -11.92 16.99 18.36
CA TRP A 8 -12.70 17.69 17.34
C TRP A 8 -14.14 17.15 17.23
N LEU A 9 -14.31 15.83 17.26
CA LEU A 9 -15.64 15.20 17.25
C LEU A 9 -16.48 15.61 18.46
N GLU A 10 -15.87 15.66 19.65
CA GLU A 10 -16.55 16.11 20.87
C GLU A 10 -17.00 17.57 20.80
N GLN A 11 -16.15 18.44 20.25
CA GLN A 11 -16.46 19.87 20.09
C GLN A 11 -17.47 20.16 18.98
N ASN A 12 -17.59 19.28 18.00
CA ASN A 12 -18.46 19.44 16.84
C ASN A 12 -19.45 18.29 16.72
N TYR A 13 -19.93 17.77 17.85
CA TYR A 13 -20.79 16.59 17.90
C TYR A 13 -22.12 16.74 17.16
N ASP A 14 -22.58 17.98 16.96
CA ASP A 14 -23.80 18.37 16.26
C ASP A 14 -23.56 18.80 14.79
N ALA A 15 -22.30 18.85 14.36
CA ALA A 15 -21.98 19.20 12.97
C ALA A 15 -22.30 18.04 12.02
N GLU A 16 -23.30 18.24 11.16
CA GLU A 16 -23.75 17.27 10.15
C GLU A 16 -24.16 17.98 8.85
N PRO A 17 -23.84 17.39 7.68
CA PRO A 17 -22.89 16.27 7.49
C PRO A 17 -21.44 16.70 7.69
N PHE A 18 -20.54 15.76 7.99
CA PHE A 18 -19.12 16.05 8.02
C PHE A 18 -18.30 15.07 7.17
N PHE A 19 -17.17 15.54 6.67
CA PHE A 19 -16.11 14.75 6.06
C PHE A 19 -14.80 15.06 6.77
N ARG A 20 -14.18 14.05 7.37
CA ARG A 20 -12.94 14.22 8.14
C ARG A 20 -11.86 13.28 7.65
N VAL A 21 -10.72 13.84 7.27
CA VAL A 21 -9.49 13.09 7.02
C VAL A 21 -8.60 13.24 8.25
N VAL A 22 -8.15 12.12 8.79
CA VAL A 22 -7.19 12.06 9.90
C VAL A 22 -5.94 11.37 9.39
N GLU A 23 -4.86 12.11 9.26
CA GLU A 23 -3.58 11.60 8.83
C GLU A 23 -2.67 11.46 10.03
N SER A 24 -2.05 10.27 10.22
CA SER A 24 -1.06 10.01 11.26
C SER A 24 0.29 9.78 10.60
N PHE A 25 1.33 10.42 11.14
CA PHE A 25 2.70 10.17 10.68
C PHE A 25 3.17 8.76 11.10
N ASP A 26 2.83 8.31 12.32
CA ASP A 26 3.12 6.94 12.73
C ASP A 26 2.25 5.94 11.93
N PRO A 27 2.82 4.79 11.56
CA PRO A 27 4.08 4.17 11.95
C PRO A 27 5.28 4.45 11.01
N HIS A 28 5.41 5.64 10.45
CA HIS A 28 6.55 6.05 9.61
C HIS A 28 7.88 5.99 10.39
N GLU A 29 9.00 5.79 9.72
CA GLU A 29 10.34 5.89 10.31
C GLU A 29 10.73 7.36 10.67
N PRO A 30 11.60 7.56 11.64
CA PRO A 30 12.28 6.60 12.51
C PRO A 30 11.32 6.02 13.56
N TRP A 31 11.41 4.72 13.79
CA TRP A 31 10.46 4.01 14.65
C TRP A 31 10.80 4.24 16.14
N PHE A 32 10.55 5.45 16.62
CA PHE A 32 10.65 5.79 18.03
C PHE A 32 9.36 5.41 18.76
N VAL A 33 9.39 4.28 19.40
CA VAL A 33 8.23 3.72 20.08
C VAL A 33 8.46 3.66 21.59
N PRO A 34 7.45 3.95 22.43
CA PRO A 34 7.56 3.72 23.87
C PRO A 34 7.84 2.24 24.16
N GLU A 35 8.75 2.01 25.11
CA GLU A 35 9.33 0.69 25.38
C GLU A 35 8.28 -0.39 25.69
N TRP A 36 7.20 -0.04 26.37
CA TRP A 36 6.12 -0.99 26.72
C TRP A 36 5.34 -1.50 25.50
N TYR A 37 5.35 -0.80 24.36
CA TYR A 37 4.81 -1.33 23.09
C TYR A 37 5.84 -2.24 22.42
N ARG A 38 7.10 -1.83 22.34
CA ARG A 38 8.16 -2.63 21.75
C ARG A 38 8.35 -3.97 22.46
N ARG A 39 8.32 -3.98 23.80
CA ARG A 39 8.50 -5.21 24.62
C ARG A 39 7.47 -6.29 24.36
N GLN A 40 6.35 -5.99 23.71
CA GLN A 40 5.39 -7.00 23.29
C GLN A 40 5.92 -7.88 22.13
N TYR A 41 6.97 -7.44 21.43
CA TYR A 41 7.53 -8.07 20.23
C TYR A 41 9.01 -8.46 20.39
N ASP A 42 9.75 -7.79 21.27
CA ASP A 42 11.15 -8.09 21.57
C ASP A 42 11.46 -7.60 23.00
N ASP A 43 11.69 -8.54 23.90
CA ASP A 43 11.96 -8.30 25.33
C ASP A 43 13.43 -7.98 25.62
N ASN A 44 14.31 -8.00 24.60
CA ASN A 44 15.72 -7.67 24.75
C ASN A 44 15.89 -6.24 25.27
N GLU A 45 16.63 -6.08 26.39
CA GLU A 45 16.85 -4.81 27.08
C GLU A 45 17.89 -3.88 26.43
N SER A 46 18.47 -4.26 25.29
CA SER A 46 19.36 -3.36 24.55
C SER A 46 18.66 -2.03 24.24
N HIS A 47 19.27 -0.93 24.67
CA HIS A 47 18.78 0.44 24.40
C HIS A 47 19.29 0.99 23.06
N GLU A 48 19.88 0.16 22.23
CA GLU A 48 20.41 0.58 20.94
C GLU A 48 19.26 1.08 20.04
N GLN A 49 19.33 2.38 19.71
CA GLN A 49 18.39 2.96 18.74
C GLN A 49 18.74 2.46 17.36
N VAL A 50 17.77 1.84 16.71
CA VAL A 50 17.90 1.41 15.32
C VAL A 50 17.28 2.47 14.44
N ILE A 51 18.13 3.21 13.72
CA ILE A 51 17.69 4.12 12.68
C ILE A 51 17.56 3.32 11.39
N SER A 52 16.36 3.32 10.83
CA SER A 52 16.10 2.72 9.52
C SER A 52 16.97 3.41 8.46
N SER A 53 17.71 2.62 7.69
CA SER A 53 18.46 3.11 6.54
C SER A 53 18.03 2.35 5.30
N TYR A 54 17.88 3.03 4.17
CA TYR A 54 17.48 2.43 2.90
C TYR A 54 18.66 1.67 2.29
N ARG A 55 18.71 0.36 2.54
CA ARG A 55 19.84 -0.47 2.09
C ARG A 55 19.51 -1.96 2.07
N ASP A 56 20.40 -2.72 1.47
CA ASP A 56 20.47 -4.17 1.63
C ASP A 56 20.75 -4.53 3.09
N VAL A 57 20.06 -5.55 3.61
CA VAL A 57 20.16 -5.94 5.03
C VAL A 57 21.09 -7.11 5.29
N ARG A 58 21.76 -7.66 4.28
CA ARG A 58 22.68 -8.81 4.46
C ARG A 58 23.81 -8.50 5.41
N ASP A 59 24.21 -7.23 5.52
CA ASP A 59 25.24 -6.75 6.44
C ASP A 59 24.66 -6.25 7.79
N ILE A 60 23.34 -6.35 7.99
CA ILE A 60 22.70 -5.96 9.24
C ILE A 60 22.63 -7.17 10.17
N SER A 61 23.04 -7.00 11.43
CA SER A 61 22.93 -8.09 12.39
C SER A 61 21.47 -8.54 12.59
N PRO A 62 21.22 -9.85 12.78
CA PRO A 62 19.86 -10.33 13.06
C PRO A 62 19.19 -9.68 14.28
N ALA A 63 19.98 -9.26 15.27
CA ALA A 63 19.47 -8.57 16.45
C ALA A 63 18.93 -7.17 16.10
N VAL A 64 19.65 -6.41 15.29
CA VAL A 64 19.21 -5.10 14.78
C VAL A 64 17.94 -5.24 13.95
N LEU A 65 17.87 -6.24 13.06
CA LEU A 65 16.70 -6.46 12.24
C LEU A 65 15.47 -6.84 13.09
N ARG A 66 15.63 -7.72 14.08
CA ARG A 66 14.57 -8.07 15.03
C ARG A 66 14.08 -6.84 15.78
N ARG A 67 14.99 -6.00 16.26
CA ARG A 67 14.68 -4.74 16.95
C ARG A 67 13.91 -3.77 16.05
N SER A 68 14.30 -3.62 14.78
CA SER A 68 13.61 -2.78 13.81
C SER A 68 12.16 -3.23 13.64
N ARG A 69 11.95 -4.54 13.47
CA ARG A 69 10.60 -5.13 13.36
C ARG A 69 9.77 -4.92 14.62
N ALA A 70 10.38 -5.11 15.80
CA ALA A 70 9.70 -4.89 17.08
C ALA A 70 9.30 -3.42 17.29
N ASN A 71 10.16 -2.47 16.91
CA ASN A 71 9.85 -1.05 16.97
C ASN A 71 8.68 -0.70 16.05
N TYR A 72 8.71 -1.15 14.80
CA TYR A 72 7.61 -0.95 13.85
C TYR A 72 6.30 -1.56 14.36
N SER A 73 6.32 -2.83 14.79
CA SER A 73 5.13 -3.50 15.33
C SER A 73 4.58 -2.81 16.56
N GLY A 74 5.46 -2.31 17.42
CA GLY A 74 5.09 -1.51 18.59
C GLY A 74 4.40 -0.19 18.20
N LEU A 75 4.88 0.49 17.15
CA LEU A 75 4.21 1.69 16.62
C LEU A 75 2.84 1.37 16.03
N VAL A 76 2.72 0.27 15.26
CA VAL A 76 1.43 -0.19 14.74
C VAL A 76 0.44 -0.43 15.88
N THR A 77 0.88 -1.12 16.97
CA THR A 77 0.06 -1.35 18.16
C THR A 77 -0.33 -0.04 18.85
N MET A 78 0.56 0.94 18.88
CA MET A 78 0.27 2.27 19.42
C MET A 78 -0.78 2.99 18.57
N CYS A 79 -0.64 2.96 17.24
CA CYS A 79 -1.62 3.54 16.32
C CYS A 79 -3.00 2.90 16.48
N ASP A 80 -3.05 1.58 16.56
CA ASP A 80 -4.30 0.82 16.76
C ASP A 80 -5.00 1.21 18.07
N ARG A 81 -4.24 1.32 19.16
CA ARG A 81 -4.78 1.80 20.43
C ARG A 81 -5.41 3.19 20.32
N TRP A 82 -4.73 4.14 19.68
CA TRP A 82 -5.24 5.50 19.56
C TRP A 82 -6.38 5.60 18.55
N PHE A 83 -6.37 4.78 17.51
CA PHE A 83 -7.54 4.61 16.64
C PHE A 83 -8.73 4.05 17.42
N GLY A 84 -8.50 3.06 18.30
CA GLY A 84 -9.55 2.54 19.21
C GLY A 84 -10.16 3.63 20.10
N HIS A 85 -9.36 4.60 20.57
CA HIS A 85 -9.88 5.75 21.31
C HIS A 85 -10.79 6.63 20.44
N LEU A 86 -10.35 6.99 19.22
CA LEU A 86 -11.16 7.75 18.28
C LEU A 86 -12.46 7.01 17.93
N TYR A 87 -12.38 5.71 17.71
CA TYR A 87 -13.53 4.86 17.41
C TYR A 87 -14.53 4.80 18.59
N ALA A 88 -14.02 4.69 19.82
CA ALA A 88 -14.84 4.72 21.03
C ALA A 88 -15.54 6.10 21.23
N THR A 89 -14.87 7.19 20.84
CA THR A 89 -15.47 8.53 20.86
C THR A 89 -16.64 8.61 19.86
N LEU A 90 -16.47 8.13 18.63
CA LEU A 90 -17.57 8.04 17.65
C LEU A 90 -18.76 7.24 18.20
N ALA A 91 -18.47 6.11 18.87
CA ALA A 91 -19.51 5.29 19.49
C ALA A 91 -20.26 6.02 20.62
N ALA A 92 -19.51 6.67 21.52
CA ALA A 92 -20.07 7.42 22.64
C ALA A 92 -20.95 8.60 22.20
N LEU A 93 -20.62 9.22 21.08
CA LEU A 93 -21.40 10.30 20.47
C LEU A 93 -22.59 9.80 19.62
N GLY A 94 -22.78 8.47 19.50
CA GLY A 94 -23.85 7.88 18.68
C GLY A 94 -23.61 8.02 17.17
N LYS A 95 -22.40 8.37 16.72
CA LYS A 95 -22.07 8.66 15.31
C LYS A 95 -21.71 7.43 14.48
N LEU A 96 -21.50 6.27 15.10
CA LEU A 96 -21.12 5.07 14.35
C LEU A 96 -22.20 4.58 13.39
N ASP A 97 -23.47 4.83 13.68
CA ASP A 97 -24.58 4.31 12.89
C ASP A 97 -24.90 5.17 11.65
N ASP A 98 -24.22 6.31 11.52
CA ASP A 98 -24.34 7.22 10.37
C ASP A 98 -22.99 7.58 9.73
N THR A 99 -21.88 7.11 10.31
CA THR A 99 -20.53 7.42 9.82
C THR A 99 -19.88 6.22 9.13
N LEU A 100 -19.47 6.42 7.87
CA LEU A 100 -18.54 5.52 7.16
C LEU A 100 -17.13 5.74 7.71
N VAL A 101 -16.49 4.67 8.19
CA VAL A 101 -15.10 4.75 8.66
C VAL A 101 -14.21 3.94 7.70
N ILE A 102 -13.18 4.59 7.15
CA ILE A 102 -12.19 3.97 6.28
C ILE A 102 -10.82 4.13 6.91
N VAL A 103 -10.08 3.03 7.03
CA VAL A 103 -8.69 3.01 7.50
C VAL A 103 -7.82 2.43 6.39
N THR A 104 -6.79 3.15 6.03
CA THR A 104 -5.81 2.73 5.02
C THR A 104 -4.44 3.34 5.32
N SER A 105 -3.42 2.96 4.58
CA SER A 105 -2.09 3.57 4.57
C SER A 105 -1.76 4.07 3.16
N ASP A 106 -0.89 5.05 3.05
CA ASP A 106 -0.39 5.57 1.76
C ASP A 106 0.55 4.56 1.07
N HIS A 107 1.45 3.94 1.84
CA HIS A 107 2.37 2.89 1.42
C HIS A 107 2.85 2.10 2.64
N GLY A 108 3.53 1.00 2.41
CA GLY A 108 4.20 0.21 3.43
C GLY A 108 5.71 0.42 3.45
N HIS A 109 6.45 -0.56 4.01
CA HIS A 109 7.89 -0.48 4.20
C HIS A 109 8.50 -1.89 4.30
N SER A 110 9.57 -2.17 3.55
CA SER A 110 10.33 -3.41 3.72
C SER A 110 11.18 -3.34 4.99
N ILE A 111 11.09 -4.35 5.87
CA ILE A 111 11.85 -4.44 7.12
C ILE A 111 12.63 -5.75 7.14
N GLY A 112 13.56 -5.87 6.18
CA GLY A 112 14.37 -7.05 5.92
C GLY A 112 13.72 -8.09 5.03
N ASP A 113 12.54 -7.79 4.50
CA ASP A 113 11.91 -8.60 3.49
C ASP A 113 12.71 -8.49 2.19
N ARG A 114 12.88 -9.63 1.49
CA ARG A 114 13.72 -9.68 0.27
C ARG A 114 15.08 -9.03 0.41
N ASN A 115 15.68 -9.17 1.62
CA ASN A 115 16.99 -8.60 1.99
C ASN A 115 17.07 -7.07 1.84
N TYR A 116 15.97 -6.35 2.03
CA TYR A 116 15.96 -4.90 1.91
C TYR A 116 15.30 -4.21 3.11
N MET A 117 15.83 -3.04 3.48
CA MET A 117 15.24 -2.11 4.43
C MET A 117 14.89 -0.83 3.68
N GLY A 118 13.63 -0.40 3.76
CA GLY A 118 13.22 0.86 3.13
C GLY A 118 12.10 0.71 2.09
N LYS A 119 11.81 1.81 1.44
CA LYS A 119 10.80 1.93 0.37
C LYS A 119 11.49 1.97 -0.97
N ARG A 120 11.69 0.80 -1.59
CA ARG A 120 12.38 0.68 -2.88
C ARG A 120 11.38 0.65 -4.02
N GLY A 121 11.58 1.55 -4.99
CA GLY A 121 10.72 1.63 -6.18
C GLY A 121 11.14 0.71 -7.32
N TYR A 122 12.44 0.31 -7.37
CA TYR A 122 12.94 -0.60 -8.41
C TYR A 122 14.06 -1.54 -7.89
N PRO A 123 13.87 -2.85 -7.96
CA PRO A 123 12.55 -3.47 -8.10
C PRO A 123 11.69 -3.14 -6.88
N SER A 124 10.43 -2.83 -7.13
CA SER A 124 9.46 -2.61 -6.05
C SER A 124 9.12 -3.93 -5.36
N ALA A 125 8.47 -3.85 -4.22
CA ALA A 125 8.11 -5.04 -3.45
C ALA A 125 6.71 -4.91 -2.85
N PRO A 126 5.95 -6.02 -2.73
CA PRO A 126 4.57 -5.99 -2.22
C PRO A 126 4.43 -5.26 -0.89
N GLU A 127 5.34 -5.47 0.05
CA GLU A 127 5.33 -4.82 1.35
C GLU A 127 5.42 -3.28 1.31
N VAL A 128 5.65 -2.69 0.13
CA VAL A 128 5.69 -1.23 -0.06
C VAL A 128 4.37 -0.68 -0.58
N TYR A 129 3.65 -1.42 -1.42
CA TYR A 129 2.42 -0.93 -2.08
C TYR A 129 1.16 -1.75 -1.76
N ASP A 130 1.28 -2.95 -1.20
CA ASP A 130 0.14 -3.75 -0.75
C ASP A 130 -0.26 -3.31 0.66
N VAL A 131 -1.18 -2.36 0.72
CA VAL A 131 -1.60 -1.71 1.96
C VAL A 131 -3.01 -2.14 2.37
N PRO A 132 -3.33 -2.15 3.67
CA PRO A 132 -4.65 -2.51 4.13
C PRO A 132 -5.70 -1.46 3.73
N VAL A 133 -6.90 -1.92 3.38
CA VAL A 133 -8.10 -1.08 3.29
C VAL A 133 -9.18 -1.72 4.15
N LEU A 134 -9.54 -1.07 5.25
CA LEU A 134 -10.58 -1.51 6.17
C LEU A 134 -11.74 -0.53 6.10
N ILE A 135 -12.96 -1.04 5.88
CA ILE A 135 -14.16 -0.20 5.76
C ILE A 135 -15.21 -0.69 6.75
N ARG A 136 -15.68 0.22 7.60
CA ARG A 136 -16.87 0.02 8.40
C ARG A 136 -18.01 0.82 7.81
N HIS A 137 -18.98 0.13 7.27
CA HIS A 137 -20.23 0.74 6.82
C HIS A 137 -21.16 1.02 8.02
N PRO A 138 -21.81 2.20 8.10
CA PRO A 138 -22.66 2.57 9.26
C PRO A 138 -23.77 1.55 9.57
N ARG A 139 -24.40 0.98 8.57
CA ARG A 139 -25.43 -0.04 8.70
C ARG A 139 -24.91 -1.49 8.78
N GLY A 140 -23.61 -1.68 9.01
CA GLY A 140 -22.99 -3.02 9.10
C GLY A 140 -23.01 -3.83 7.81
N ILE A 141 -23.31 -3.21 6.65
CA ILE A 141 -23.29 -3.90 5.36
C ILE A 141 -21.87 -4.40 5.09
N GLY A 142 -21.74 -5.68 4.69
CA GLY A 142 -20.44 -6.30 4.41
C GLY A 142 -19.60 -6.60 5.66
N ALA A 143 -20.15 -6.50 6.88
CA ALA A 143 -19.40 -6.83 8.09
C ALA A 143 -18.83 -8.25 8.04
N GLY A 144 -17.54 -8.40 8.39
CA GLY A 144 -16.83 -9.67 8.37
C GLY A 144 -16.45 -10.18 6.96
N THR A 145 -16.74 -9.44 5.91
CA THR A 145 -16.35 -9.81 4.54
C THR A 145 -14.85 -9.51 4.33
N ARG A 146 -14.13 -10.48 3.76
CA ARG A 146 -12.83 -10.27 3.15
C ARG A 146 -12.98 -10.22 1.63
N CYS A 147 -12.28 -9.31 0.98
CA CYS A 147 -12.39 -9.08 -0.45
C CYS A 147 -10.99 -9.04 -1.09
N ASP A 148 -10.82 -9.78 -2.19
CA ASP A 148 -9.56 -9.90 -2.92
C ASP A 148 -9.57 -9.10 -4.24
N LEU A 149 -10.43 -8.07 -4.33
CA LEU A 149 -10.46 -7.18 -5.51
C LEU A 149 -9.17 -6.39 -5.63
N LEU A 150 -8.69 -6.27 -6.85
CA LEU A 150 -7.61 -5.34 -7.17
C LEU A 150 -8.15 -3.91 -7.12
N VAL A 151 -7.80 -3.18 -6.06
CA VAL A 151 -8.19 -1.79 -5.83
C VAL A 151 -6.95 -0.90 -5.67
N GLN A 152 -7.12 0.40 -5.93
CA GLN A 152 -6.06 1.40 -5.80
C GLN A 152 -6.58 2.60 -5.00
N HIS A 153 -5.70 3.48 -4.52
CA HIS A 153 -6.09 4.63 -3.68
C HIS A 153 -7.10 5.56 -4.34
N GLN A 154 -7.00 5.80 -5.66
CA GLN A 154 -7.97 6.63 -6.38
C GLN A 154 -9.40 6.06 -6.34
N ASP A 155 -9.54 4.73 -6.15
CA ASP A 155 -10.84 4.07 -6.04
C ASP A 155 -11.53 4.39 -4.70
N ILE A 156 -10.75 4.71 -3.67
CA ILE A 156 -11.28 5.11 -2.36
C ILE A 156 -12.05 6.41 -2.49
N ALA A 157 -11.51 7.41 -3.20
CA ALA A 157 -12.19 8.67 -3.44
C ALA A 157 -13.52 8.46 -4.20
N ALA A 158 -13.48 7.66 -5.27
CA ALA A 158 -14.68 7.30 -6.04
C ALA A 158 -15.73 6.58 -5.16
N THR A 159 -15.29 5.69 -4.29
CA THR A 159 -16.16 4.93 -3.38
C THR A 159 -16.78 5.82 -2.30
N ILE A 160 -16.02 6.78 -1.76
CA ILE A 160 -16.56 7.76 -0.80
C ILE A 160 -17.66 8.58 -1.44
N LEU A 161 -17.44 9.10 -2.65
CA LEU A 161 -18.44 9.89 -3.38
C LEU A 161 -19.70 9.07 -3.68
N GLU A 162 -19.55 7.82 -4.14
CA GLU A 162 -20.68 6.92 -4.36
C GLU A 162 -21.51 6.71 -3.08
N LEU A 163 -20.85 6.37 -1.98
CA LEU A 163 -21.54 6.06 -0.72
C LEU A 163 -22.15 7.31 -0.05
N ALA A 164 -21.57 8.47 -0.29
CA ALA A 164 -22.12 9.75 0.17
C ALA A 164 -23.24 10.28 -0.76
N GLY A 165 -23.52 9.63 -1.89
CA GLY A 165 -24.48 10.11 -2.87
C GLY A 165 -24.07 11.41 -3.58
N VAL A 166 -22.79 11.72 -3.62
CA VAL A 166 -22.23 12.91 -4.27
C VAL A 166 -21.78 12.58 -5.69
N PRO A 167 -22.24 13.33 -6.72
CA PRO A 167 -21.79 13.09 -8.08
C PRO A 167 -20.27 13.25 -8.21
N ALA A 168 -19.62 12.24 -8.79
CA ALA A 168 -18.19 12.28 -9.03
C ALA A 168 -17.85 13.30 -10.12
N PRO A 169 -16.83 14.15 -9.92
CA PRO A 169 -16.31 15.04 -10.97
C PRO A 169 -15.74 14.21 -12.12
N GLN A 170 -15.76 14.77 -13.32
CA GLN A 170 -15.20 14.11 -14.51
C GLN A 170 -14.07 15.00 -15.09
N PRO A 171 -12.95 14.39 -15.50
CA PRO A 171 -12.60 12.96 -15.41
C PRO A 171 -12.20 12.54 -13.98
N LEU A 172 -12.46 11.28 -13.62
CA LEU A 172 -12.00 10.64 -12.38
C LEU A 172 -11.39 9.29 -12.71
N ASP A 173 -10.13 9.08 -12.37
CA ASP A 173 -9.40 7.83 -12.69
C ASP A 173 -9.82 6.65 -11.80
N GLY A 174 -10.34 6.93 -10.61
CA GLY A 174 -10.81 5.91 -9.68
C GLY A 174 -12.19 5.36 -10.02
N HIS A 175 -12.42 4.12 -9.65
CA HIS A 175 -13.70 3.43 -9.81
C HIS A 175 -14.27 3.05 -8.45
N PRO A 176 -15.56 3.29 -8.17
CA PRO A 176 -16.18 2.86 -6.92
C PRO A 176 -16.19 1.33 -6.83
N PHE A 177 -15.71 0.79 -5.72
CA PHE A 177 -15.57 -0.66 -5.57
C PHE A 177 -16.51 -1.28 -4.54
N TRP A 178 -17.19 -0.49 -3.71
CA TRP A 178 -17.99 -1.00 -2.61
C TRP A 178 -19.03 -2.04 -3.05
N ARG A 179 -19.87 -1.71 -4.03
CA ARG A 179 -20.91 -2.62 -4.52
C ARG A 179 -20.30 -3.90 -5.09
N ARG A 180 -19.20 -3.80 -5.81
CA ARG A 180 -18.49 -4.98 -6.35
C ARG A 180 -17.91 -5.86 -5.26
N ALA A 181 -17.38 -5.27 -4.21
CA ALA A 181 -16.81 -5.99 -3.09
C ALA A 181 -17.86 -6.76 -2.27
N VAL A 182 -19.00 -6.14 -2.03
CA VAL A 182 -19.97 -6.63 -1.04
C VAL A 182 -21.19 -7.28 -1.69
N GLU A 183 -21.74 -6.68 -2.75
CA GLU A 183 -23.01 -7.10 -3.37
C GLU A 183 -22.79 -7.98 -4.59
N GLU A 184 -22.03 -7.50 -5.57
CA GLU A 184 -21.87 -8.15 -6.88
C GLU A 184 -20.82 -9.25 -6.86
N ARG A 185 -19.77 -9.12 -6.04
CA ARG A 185 -18.59 -9.99 -5.96
C ARG A 185 -17.94 -10.22 -7.33
N LYS A 186 -17.81 -9.14 -8.10
CA LYS A 186 -17.21 -9.14 -9.44
C LYS A 186 -15.91 -8.36 -9.45
N PRO A 187 -14.92 -8.75 -10.26
CA PRO A 187 -13.70 -7.98 -10.44
C PRO A 187 -13.98 -6.53 -10.81
N LEU A 188 -13.22 -5.61 -10.23
CA LEU A 188 -13.25 -4.19 -10.59
C LEU A 188 -12.46 -3.96 -11.88
N ARG A 189 -11.31 -4.64 -11.99
CA ARG A 189 -10.37 -4.60 -13.12
C ARG A 189 -9.62 -5.92 -13.22
N ASP A 190 -8.92 -6.12 -14.32
CA ASP A 190 -8.11 -7.32 -14.57
C ASP A 190 -6.64 -7.14 -14.16
N HIS A 191 -6.21 -5.91 -13.83
CA HIS A 191 -4.87 -5.60 -13.33
C HIS A 191 -4.84 -4.27 -12.60
N VAL A 192 -3.74 -4.02 -11.89
CA VAL A 192 -3.37 -2.73 -11.32
C VAL A 192 -1.96 -2.36 -11.74
N THR A 193 -1.72 -1.05 -11.94
CA THR A 193 -0.40 -0.50 -12.22
C THR A 193 0.01 0.44 -11.11
N VAL A 194 1.16 0.15 -10.48
CA VAL A 194 1.78 0.99 -9.46
C VAL A 194 3.03 1.62 -10.05
N ALA A 195 3.14 2.94 -10.04
CA ALA A 195 4.31 3.65 -10.52
C ALA A 195 5.16 4.19 -9.36
N TRP A 196 6.49 4.00 -9.46
CA TRP A 196 7.44 4.59 -8.53
C TRP A 196 8.72 5.01 -9.26
N GLY A 197 9.01 6.31 -9.27
CA GLY A 197 10.16 6.85 -10.00
C GLY A 197 10.09 6.52 -11.48
N SER A 198 11.10 5.83 -11.99
CA SER A 198 11.21 5.44 -13.40
C SER A 198 10.79 4.00 -13.70
N ALA A 199 10.09 3.35 -12.76
CA ALA A 199 9.61 1.99 -12.92
C ALA A 199 8.11 1.87 -12.65
N ILE A 200 7.50 0.86 -13.25
CA ILE A 200 6.13 0.44 -13.00
C ILE A 200 6.11 -1.01 -12.50
N THR A 201 5.11 -1.29 -11.68
CA THR A 201 4.73 -2.65 -11.31
C THR A 201 3.33 -2.90 -11.83
N VAL A 202 3.16 -3.91 -12.68
CA VAL A 202 1.85 -4.33 -13.19
C VAL A 202 1.51 -5.68 -12.61
N ILE A 203 0.34 -5.77 -11.99
CA ILE A 203 -0.09 -6.95 -11.24
C ILE A 203 -1.47 -7.35 -11.74
N ASP A 204 -1.62 -8.61 -12.13
CA ASP A 204 -2.93 -9.23 -12.38
C ASP A 204 -3.16 -10.40 -11.39
N GLU A 205 -4.18 -11.21 -11.62
CA GLU A 205 -4.54 -12.33 -10.75
C GLU A 205 -3.40 -13.35 -10.57
N ARG A 206 -2.51 -13.47 -11.54
CA ARG A 206 -1.44 -14.47 -11.55
C ARG A 206 -0.04 -13.88 -11.58
N TRP A 207 0.16 -12.78 -12.29
CA TRP A 207 1.48 -12.30 -12.63
C TRP A 207 1.80 -10.98 -11.94
N TRP A 208 3.05 -10.83 -11.58
CA TRP A 208 3.66 -9.60 -11.08
C TRP A 208 4.84 -9.24 -11.97
N LEU A 209 4.75 -8.12 -12.65
CA LEU A 209 5.81 -7.55 -13.47
C LEU A 209 6.29 -6.25 -12.85
N ASN A 210 7.60 -6.12 -12.55
CA ASN A 210 8.22 -4.84 -12.29
C ASN A 210 9.26 -4.56 -13.38
N ILE A 211 9.19 -3.38 -13.98
CA ILE A 211 9.97 -3.02 -15.15
C ILE A 211 10.18 -1.51 -15.23
N LYS A 212 11.31 -1.05 -15.73
CA LYS A 212 11.50 0.38 -16.01
C LYS A 212 10.59 0.83 -17.15
N VAL A 213 10.15 2.08 -17.12
CA VAL A 213 9.21 2.63 -18.13
C VAL A 213 9.77 2.65 -19.56
N ASN A 214 11.10 2.49 -19.75
CA ASN A 214 11.74 2.30 -21.04
C ASN A 214 11.74 0.83 -21.52
N GLY A 215 11.08 -0.07 -20.83
CA GLY A 215 10.96 -1.48 -21.16
C GLY A 215 12.20 -2.33 -20.81
N LYS A 216 13.16 -1.80 -20.06
CA LYS A 216 14.38 -2.51 -19.67
C LYS A 216 14.31 -3.00 -18.21
N GLY A 217 15.15 -3.97 -17.87
CA GLY A 217 15.35 -4.41 -16.50
C GLY A 217 14.12 -5.05 -15.87
N ALA A 218 13.53 -6.03 -16.54
CA ALA A 218 12.30 -6.67 -16.10
C ALA A 218 12.51 -7.73 -15.04
N PHE A 219 11.55 -7.80 -14.09
CA PHE A 219 11.33 -8.90 -13.15
C PHE A 219 9.92 -9.39 -13.34
N LEU A 220 9.74 -10.68 -13.63
CA LEU A 220 8.45 -11.33 -13.74
C LEU A 220 8.34 -12.45 -12.72
N HIS A 221 7.26 -12.46 -11.96
CA HIS A 221 6.98 -13.49 -10.95
C HIS A 221 5.57 -14.04 -11.12
N ASP A 222 5.43 -15.37 -10.90
CA ASP A 222 4.13 -16.05 -10.88
C ASP A 222 3.62 -16.08 -9.43
N LEU A 223 2.58 -15.29 -9.13
CA LEU A 223 2.00 -15.16 -7.80
C LEU A 223 1.29 -16.44 -7.32
N SER A 224 0.99 -17.38 -8.23
CA SER A 224 0.42 -18.68 -7.87
C SER A 224 1.48 -19.65 -7.31
N ALA A 225 2.76 -19.36 -7.49
CA ALA A 225 3.84 -20.20 -6.98
C ALA A 225 4.09 -19.94 -5.48
N PRO A 226 4.35 -20.99 -4.67
CA PRO A 226 4.63 -20.81 -3.23
C PRO A 226 5.79 -19.87 -2.92
N ASN A 227 6.79 -19.82 -3.82
CA ASN A 227 8.00 -19.00 -3.71
C ASN A 227 8.05 -17.97 -4.86
N ALA A 228 6.95 -17.25 -5.05
CA ALA A 228 6.73 -16.39 -6.23
C ALA A 228 7.93 -15.47 -6.55
N PHE A 229 8.55 -14.87 -5.53
CA PHE A 229 9.61 -13.86 -5.71
C PHE A 229 11.05 -14.40 -5.69
N GLU A 230 11.26 -15.72 -5.64
CA GLU A 230 12.60 -16.31 -5.63
C GLU A 230 13.21 -16.44 -7.05
N THR A 231 12.36 -16.56 -8.07
CA THR A 231 12.80 -16.78 -9.44
C THR A 231 12.25 -15.72 -10.38
N ASN A 232 13.14 -15.03 -11.11
CA ASN A 232 12.74 -14.18 -12.20
C ASN A 232 12.40 -15.03 -13.44
N LEU A 233 11.17 -14.93 -13.93
CA LEU A 233 10.62 -15.72 -15.03
C LEU A 233 10.59 -14.97 -16.36
N THR A 234 11.15 -13.78 -16.44
CA THR A 234 11.12 -12.90 -17.62
C THR A 234 11.56 -13.62 -18.90
N ASP A 235 12.67 -14.36 -18.86
CA ASP A 235 13.22 -15.05 -20.04
C ASP A 235 12.37 -16.25 -20.47
N ARG A 236 11.54 -16.79 -19.56
CA ARG A 236 10.68 -17.94 -19.85
C ARG A 236 9.33 -17.53 -20.40
N HIS A 237 8.88 -16.31 -20.09
CA HIS A 237 7.56 -15.78 -20.44
C HIS A 237 7.62 -14.38 -21.04
N PRO A 238 8.38 -14.16 -22.14
CA PRO A 238 8.51 -12.84 -22.77
C PRO A 238 7.18 -12.28 -23.25
N GLU A 239 6.25 -13.14 -23.68
CA GLU A 239 4.91 -12.76 -24.11
C GLU A 239 4.08 -12.17 -22.95
N VAL A 240 4.25 -12.69 -21.72
CA VAL A 240 3.61 -12.17 -20.52
C VAL A 240 4.18 -10.80 -20.16
N VAL A 241 5.51 -10.67 -20.20
CA VAL A 241 6.17 -9.37 -19.98
C VAL A 241 5.65 -8.32 -20.95
N GLN A 242 5.59 -8.65 -22.24
CA GLN A 242 5.08 -7.74 -23.27
C GLN A 242 3.63 -7.35 -23.01
N ASN A 243 2.76 -8.31 -22.68
CA ASN A 243 1.34 -8.07 -22.42
C ASN A 243 1.15 -7.14 -21.21
N LEU A 244 1.78 -7.45 -20.07
CA LEU A 244 1.66 -6.64 -18.86
C LEU A 244 2.28 -5.25 -19.03
N PHE A 245 3.41 -5.14 -19.73
CA PHE A 245 4.01 -3.83 -20.03
C PHE A 245 3.07 -2.96 -20.86
N GLN A 246 2.40 -3.54 -21.87
CA GLN A 246 1.41 -2.80 -22.68
C GLN A 246 0.18 -2.36 -21.84
N LYS A 247 -0.25 -3.15 -20.86
CA LYS A 247 -1.28 -2.73 -19.91
C LYS A 247 -0.82 -1.48 -19.13
N GLY A 248 0.39 -1.49 -18.56
CA GLY A 248 0.96 -0.32 -17.88
C GLY A 248 1.14 0.91 -18.79
N VAL A 249 1.48 0.71 -20.07
CA VAL A 249 1.51 1.81 -21.06
C VAL A 249 0.11 2.36 -21.30
N ALA A 250 -0.90 1.49 -21.39
CA ALA A 250 -2.30 1.90 -21.58
C ALA A 250 -2.81 2.73 -20.38
N ASP A 251 -2.49 2.32 -19.14
CA ASP A 251 -2.82 3.08 -17.93
C ASP A 251 -2.13 4.45 -17.88
N ALA A 252 -0.98 4.58 -18.54
CA ALA A 252 -0.30 5.87 -18.75
C ALA A 252 -0.82 6.64 -20.00
N HIS A 253 -2.04 6.34 -20.46
CA HIS A 253 -2.64 6.96 -21.65
C HIS A 253 -1.79 6.80 -22.93
N GLY A 254 -1.13 5.65 -23.07
CA GLY A 254 -0.36 5.25 -24.25
C GLY A 254 1.08 5.75 -24.30
N LYS A 255 1.53 6.56 -23.32
CA LYS A 255 2.91 7.05 -23.27
C LYS A 255 3.35 7.47 -21.87
N PHE A 256 4.62 7.27 -21.57
CA PHE A 256 5.23 7.83 -20.37
C PHE A 256 5.78 9.25 -20.63
N PRO A 257 5.79 10.14 -19.63
CA PRO A 257 6.42 11.45 -19.76
C PRO A 257 7.90 11.36 -20.12
N PRO A 258 8.42 12.25 -21.02
CA PRO A 258 9.82 12.20 -21.46
C PRO A 258 10.84 12.21 -20.32
N TYR A 259 10.62 13.02 -19.29
CA TYR A 259 11.54 13.11 -18.15
C TYR A 259 11.64 11.80 -17.36
N ILE A 260 10.56 11.00 -17.28
CA ILE A 260 10.58 9.69 -16.62
C ILE A 260 11.34 8.68 -17.48
N LEU A 261 11.21 8.75 -18.81
CA LEU A 261 11.99 7.93 -19.73
C LEU A 261 13.50 8.22 -19.61
N GLU A 262 13.88 9.49 -19.50
CA GLU A 262 15.28 9.89 -19.27
C GLU A 262 15.80 9.37 -17.92
N MET A 263 15.01 9.45 -16.86
CA MET A 263 15.35 8.85 -15.57
C MET A 263 15.55 7.33 -15.68
N ALA A 264 14.69 6.64 -16.45
CA ALA A 264 14.81 5.20 -16.66
C ALA A 264 16.09 4.80 -17.41
N GLU A 265 16.53 5.61 -18.35
CA GLU A 265 17.80 5.38 -19.06
C GLU A 265 19.03 5.58 -18.15
N GLN A 266 18.96 6.52 -17.23
CA GLN A 266 20.03 6.82 -16.27
C GLN A 266 20.08 5.83 -15.10
N GLN A 267 18.95 5.21 -14.76
CA GLN A 267 18.87 4.26 -13.67
C GLN A 267 19.56 2.94 -14.01
N ALA A 268 20.54 2.55 -13.20
CA ALA A 268 21.21 1.24 -13.34
C ALA A 268 20.17 0.10 -13.21
N ASP A 269 20.45 -0.98 -13.93
CA ASP A 269 19.67 -2.21 -13.79
C ASP A 269 19.89 -2.84 -12.42
N ALA A 270 18.83 -3.33 -11.79
CA ALA A 270 18.94 -4.01 -10.53
C ALA A 270 19.54 -5.41 -10.71
N PRO A 271 20.31 -5.92 -9.76
CA PRO A 271 20.85 -7.29 -9.83
C PRO A 271 19.74 -8.33 -10.01
N GLY A 272 19.91 -9.26 -10.93
CA GLY A 272 18.95 -10.32 -11.21
C GLY A 272 17.81 -9.94 -12.16
N CYS A 273 17.80 -8.72 -12.72
CA CYS A 273 16.87 -8.40 -13.80
C CYS A 273 17.25 -9.08 -15.11
N SER A 274 16.26 -9.24 -15.97
CA SER A 274 16.51 -9.71 -17.35
C SER A 274 16.94 -8.56 -18.26
N ALA A 275 17.77 -8.89 -19.25
CA ALA A 275 18.12 -8.00 -20.34
C ALA A 275 17.01 -7.86 -21.41
N LEU A 276 15.90 -8.62 -21.26
CA LEU A 276 14.80 -8.58 -22.21
C LEU A 276 14.20 -7.18 -22.29
N VAL A 277 14.08 -6.67 -23.48
CA VAL A 277 13.41 -5.40 -23.78
C VAL A 277 12.11 -5.71 -24.51
N PRO A 278 10.93 -5.44 -23.92
CA PRO A 278 9.67 -5.59 -24.63
C PRO A 278 9.63 -4.72 -25.89
N ARG A 279 9.00 -5.23 -26.95
CA ARG A 279 8.74 -4.42 -28.15
C ARG A 279 7.60 -3.47 -27.82
N VAL A 280 7.88 -2.19 -27.79
CA VAL A 280 6.91 -1.10 -27.56
C VAL A 280 6.07 -0.85 -28.80
#